data_784ee82e00ae77aa7984801aacbd2516
#
_entry.id   784ee82e00ae77aa7984801aacbd2516
#
_cell.length_a   1.000
_cell.length_b   1.000
_cell.length_c   1.000
_cell.angle_alpha   90.00
_cell.angle_beta   90.00
_cell.angle_gamma   90.00
#
_symmetry.space_group_name_H-M   'P 1'
#
loop_
_entity.id
_entity.type
_entity.pdbx_description
1 polymer ?
#
loop_
_entity_poly.entity_id
_entity_poly.type
_entity_poly.pdbx_seq_one_letter_code
_entity_poly.pdbx_strand_id
1 'polypeptide(L)'
;YYVVTLGTVLFANIIRFQGKIKKILAVTLAQMAEIYLIGYLVILPFTLQFDTMIDGVGIAKYHSYFYQLMVLWGLPAVLTITFVVSMLWEKLRKMEHKSLYRLMKAMRTADLFAIIMGLCAMGLVMIPELVYVRDIYENGNARANTMFKLTYQAYILFGLTMGYGIYRLLVVTRQKIFKVIAGICLFFLVWTVGYFGKSVNSWFGNVLDPSGYKGLYALGYLETDFQGHKVPYSQM
;
A
#
# COMPACT_ATOMS: atom_id res chain seq x y z
N TYR A 1 8.47 0.61 -1.58
CA TYR A 1 9.36 1.74 -1.25
C TYR A 1 9.92 2.40 -2.51
N TYR A 2 10.57 1.67 -3.44
CA TYR A 2 11.20 2.24 -4.65
C TYR A 2 10.23 3.07 -5.49
N VAL A 3 8.98 2.64 -5.66
CA VAL A 3 7.98 3.38 -6.44
C VAL A 3 7.61 4.70 -5.75
N VAL A 4 7.47 4.71 -4.42
CA VAL A 4 7.23 5.94 -3.65
C VAL A 4 8.43 6.87 -3.74
N THR A 5 9.65 6.33 -3.61
CA THR A 5 10.89 7.10 -3.74
C THR A 5 11.01 7.71 -5.14
N LEU A 6 10.78 6.91 -6.19
CA LEU A 6 10.77 7.40 -7.57
C LEU A 6 9.75 8.53 -7.76
N GLY A 7 8.52 8.34 -7.30
CA GLY A 7 7.48 9.35 -7.40
C GLY A 7 7.87 10.64 -6.67
N THR A 8 8.41 10.53 -5.46
CA THR A 8 8.84 11.68 -4.66
C THR A 8 10.00 12.43 -5.32
N VAL A 9 11.03 11.70 -5.78
CA VAL A 9 12.20 12.28 -6.49
C VAL A 9 11.77 12.95 -7.79
N LEU A 10 10.92 12.30 -8.57
CA LEU A 10 10.40 12.86 -9.81
C LEU A 10 9.63 14.17 -9.56
N PHE A 11 8.73 14.18 -8.60
CA PHE A 11 7.97 15.38 -8.24
C PHE A 11 8.87 16.51 -7.71
N ALA A 12 9.84 16.18 -6.86
CA ALA A 12 10.82 17.17 -6.39
C ALA A 12 11.61 17.78 -7.55
N ASN A 13 12.04 16.97 -8.52
CA ASN A 13 12.78 17.43 -9.68
C ASN A 13 11.91 18.25 -10.65
N ILE A 14 10.61 17.93 -10.80
CA ILE A 14 9.68 18.76 -11.58
C ILE A 14 9.60 20.18 -11.00
N ILE A 15 9.51 20.27 -9.65
CA ILE A 15 9.47 21.56 -8.96
C ILE A 15 10.82 22.29 -9.10
N ARG A 16 11.93 21.59 -8.87
CA ARG A 16 13.29 22.15 -8.89
C ARG A 16 13.70 22.69 -10.24
N PHE A 17 13.42 21.96 -11.32
CA PHE A 17 13.86 22.30 -12.67
C PHE A 17 12.78 23.00 -13.51
N GLN A 18 11.69 23.44 -12.87
CA GLN A 18 10.65 24.29 -13.49
C GLN A 18 10.08 23.73 -14.80
N GLY A 19 9.91 22.40 -14.87
CA GLY A 19 9.35 21.72 -16.04
C GLY A 19 10.31 21.51 -17.22
N LYS A 20 11.64 21.72 -17.04
CA LYS A 20 12.66 21.39 -18.05
C LYS A 20 12.81 19.86 -18.16
N ILE A 21 11.98 19.24 -18.99
CA ILE A 21 11.79 17.77 -19.07
C ILE A 21 13.12 17.01 -19.18
N LYS A 22 14.05 17.43 -20.07
CA LYS A 22 15.36 16.76 -20.24
C LYS A 22 16.16 16.74 -18.94
N LYS A 23 16.20 17.85 -18.18
CA LYS A 23 16.90 17.91 -16.90
C LYS A 23 16.20 17.07 -15.83
N ILE A 24 14.87 17.11 -15.78
CA ILE A 24 14.07 16.31 -14.84
C ILE A 24 14.37 14.84 -15.05
N LEU A 25 14.26 14.34 -16.27
CA LEU A 25 14.52 12.95 -16.57
C LEU A 25 15.97 12.54 -16.26
N ALA A 26 16.95 13.32 -16.73
CA ALA A 26 18.36 13.01 -16.50
C ALA A 26 18.71 12.95 -15.01
N VAL A 27 18.28 13.95 -14.23
CA VAL A 27 18.60 13.99 -12.79
C VAL A 27 17.81 12.91 -12.02
N THR A 28 16.56 12.67 -12.37
CA THR A 28 15.77 11.59 -11.74
C THR A 28 16.38 10.23 -12.02
N LEU A 29 16.76 9.96 -13.26
CA LEU A 29 17.43 8.70 -13.61
C LEU A 29 18.77 8.55 -12.89
N ALA A 30 19.60 9.61 -12.83
CA ALA A 30 20.86 9.58 -12.11
C ALA A 30 20.68 9.30 -10.61
N GLN A 31 19.75 9.97 -9.96
CA GLN A 31 19.44 9.74 -8.54
C GLN A 31 18.87 8.33 -8.29
N MET A 32 18.03 7.82 -9.16
CA MET A 32 17.54 6.44 -9.03
C MET A 32 18.67 5.42 -9.28
N ALA A 33 19.53 5.65 -10.28
CA ALA A 33 20.69 4.79 -10.51
C ALA A 33 21.63 4.79 -9.31
N GLU A 34 21.89 5.93 -8.68
CA GLU A 34 22.68 6.05 -7.46
C GLU A 34 22.05 5.25 -6.29
N ILE A 35 20.75 5.40 -6.05
CA ILE A 35 20.04 4.67 -5.00
C ILE A 35 20.11 3.16 -5.25
N TYR A 36 19.90 2.71 -6.50
CA TYR A 36 19.98 1.29 -6.84
C TYR A 36 21.39 0.75 -6.71
N LEU A 37 22.41 1.51 -7.18
CA LEU A 37 23.81 1.12 -7.08
C LEU A 37 24.25 0.96 -5.64
N ILE A 38 23.96 1.96 -4.79
CA ILE A 38 24.28 1.89 -3.36
C ILE A 38 23.55 0.71 -2.71
N GLY A 39 22.25 0.56 -2.97
CA GLY A 39 21.45 -0.55 -2.46
C GLY A 39 22.04 -1.90 -2.87
N TYR A 40 22.41 -2.06 -4.12
CA TYR A 40 23.03 -3.29 -4.62
C TYR A 40 24.39 -3.57 -3.96
N LEU A 41 25.25 -2.57 -3.82
CA LEU A 41 26.55 -2.73 -3.18
C LEU A 41 26.42 -3.14 -1.70
N VAL A 42 25.43 -2.59 -0.99
CA VAL A 42 25.17 -2.93 0.43
C VAL A 42 24.73 -4.38 0.58
N ILE A 43 23.89 -4.89 -0.33
CA ILE A 43 23.42 -6.29 -0.27
C ILE A 43 24.32 -7.28 -1.01
N LEU A 44 25.40 -6.80 -1.65
CA LEU A 44 26.30 -7.64 -2.46
C LEU A 44 26.83 -8.87 -1.70
N PRO A 45 27.29 -8.76 -0.43
CA PRO A 45 27.76 -9.93 0.32
C PRO A 45 26.70 -11.03 0.47
N PHE A 46 25.44 -10.64 0.64
CA PHE A 46 24.33 -11.59 0.68
C PHE A 46 24.06 -12.18 -0.70
N THR A 47 24.00 -11.35 -1.74
CA THR A 47 23.68 -11.77 -3.10
C THR A 47 24.70 -12.76 -3.68
N LEU A 48 25.98 -12.60 -3.31
CA LEU A 48 27.06 -13.50 -3.77
C LEU A 48 27.01 -14.90 -3.13
N GLN A 49 26.34 -15.05 -2.00
CA GLN A 49 26.27 -16.31 -1.25
C GLN A 49 24.86 -16.93 -1.24
N PHE A 50 23.89 -16.23 -1.82
CA PHE A 50 22.49 -16.67 -1.79
C PHE A 50 22.13 -17.39 -3.09
N ASP A 51 21.87 -18.69 -2.97
CA ASP A 51 21.28 -19.50 -4.04
C ASP A 51 19.76 -19.49 -3.93
N THR A 52 19.09 -19.02 -4.97
CA THR A 52 17.63 -19.01 -5.03
C THR A 52 17.12 -20.39 -5.39
N MET A 53 16.03 -20.82 -4.74
CA MET A 53 15.38 -22.10 -5.10
C MET A 53 14.74 -22.02 -6.49
N ILE A 54 14.15 -20.88 -6.82
CA ILE A 54 13.49 -20.61 -8.10
C ILE A 54 13.72 -19.15 -8.46
N ASP A 55 14.12 -18.89 -9.70
CA ASP A 55 14.41 -17.56 -10.20
C ASP A 55 13.44 -17.12 -11.28
N GLY A 56 13.24 -15.81 -11.35
CA GLY A 56 12.60 -15.15 -12.46
C GLY A 56 11.25 -14.52 -12.14
N VAL A 57 10.72 -13.91 -13.18
CA VAL A 57 9.41 -13.23 -13.16
C VAL A 57 8.49 -13.96 -14.15
N GLY A 58 7.29 -14.24 -13.72
CA GLY A 58 6.23 -14.83 -14.55
C GLY A 58 5.19 -13.79 -14.93
N ILE A 59 4.52 -14.01 -16.05
CA ILE A 59 3.34 -13.24 -16.46
C ILE A 59 2.11 -13.93 -15.87
N ALA A 60 1.22 -13.16 -15.25
CA ALA A 60 -0.01 -13.69 -14.68
C ALA A 60 -0.94 -14.23 -15.79
N LYS A 61 -1.25 -15.52 -15.72
CA LYS A 61 -2.17 -16.17 -16.66
C LYS A 61 -3.64 -15.98 -16.28
N TYR A 62 -3.91 -15.83 -14.99
CA TYR A 62 -5.22 -15.64 -14.41
C TYR A 62 -5.28 -14.30 -13.70
N HIS A 63 -6.38 -13.58 -13.88
CA HIS A 63 -6.58 -12.24 -13.31
C HIS A 63 -7.79 -12.27 -12.38
N SER A 64 -7.78 -11.39 -11.39
CA SER A 64 -8.96 -11.16 -10.56
C SER A 64 -10.06 -10.50 -11.38
N TYR A 65 -11.31 -10.92 -11.20
CA TYR A 65 -12.42 -10.22 -11.82
C TYR A 65 -12.55 -8.81 -11.26
N PHE A 66 -13.03 -7.88 -12.07
CA PHE A 66 -13.17 -6.48 -11.68
C PHE A 66 -13.98 -6.31 -10.38
N TYR A 67 -15.06 -7.06 -10.21
CA TYR A 67 -15.88 -6.99 -8.99
C TYR A 67 -15.10 -7.43 -7.75
N GLN A 68 -14.20 -8.41 -7.87
CA GLN A 68 -13.34 -8.85 -6.75
C GLN A 68 -12.37 -7.76 -6.33
N LEU A 69 -11.75 -7.08 -7.30
CA LEU A 69 -10.91 -5.92 -7.03
C LEU A 69 -11.71 -4.79 -6.38
N MET A 70 -12.96 -4.56 -6.81
CA MET A 70 -13.82 -3.55 -6.21
C MET A 70 -14.25 -3.90 -4.79
N VAL A 71 -14.53 -5.17 -4.50
CA VAL A 71 -14.86 -5.61 -3.13
C VAL A 71 -13.68 -5.42 -2.18
N LEU A 72 -12.47 -5.76 -2.62
CA LEU A 72 -11.27 -5.69 -1.77
C LEU A 72 -10.68 -4.28 -1.69
N TRP A 73 -10.59 -3.59 -2.82
CA TRP A 73 -9.83 -2.35 -2.95
C TRP A 73 -10.68 -1.15 -3.39
N GLY A 74 -11.98 -1.34 -3.61
CA GLY A 74 -12.85 -0.27 -4.12
C GLY A 74 -12.95 0.92 -3.18
N LEU A 75 -13.09 0.70 -1.88
CA LEU A 75 -13.18 1.79 -0.91
C LEU A 75 -11.92 2.67 -0.89
N PRO A 76 -10.70 2.13 -0.70
CA PRO A 76 -9.49 2.93 -0.74
C PRO A 76 -9.21 3.53 -2.12
N ALA A 77 -9.53 2.84 -3.21
CA ALA A 77 -9.36 3.36 -4.57
C ALA A 77 -10.28 4.56 -4.84
N VAL A 78 -11.58 4.44 -4.52
CA VAL A 78 -12.56 5.53 -4.69
C VAL A 78 -12.15 6.76 -3.88
N LEU A 79 -11.73 6.56 -2.63
CA LEU A 79 -11.30 7.68 -1.78
C LEU A 79 -10.02 8.33 -2.31
N THR A 80 -9.04 7.54 -2.75
CA THR A 80 -7.79 8.04 -3.36
C THR A 80 -8.09 8.83 -4.63
N ILE A 81 -8.89 8.28 -5.54
CA ILE A 81 -9.27 8.96 -6.79
C ILE A 81 -10.02 10.26 -6.47
N THR A 82 -10.98 10.23 -5.54
CA THR A 82 -11.73 11.41 -5.11
C THR A 82 -10.80 12.49 -4.57
N PHE A 83 -9.82 12.10 -3.74
CA PHE A 83 -8.83 13.03 -3.21
C PHE A 83 -7.98 13.65 -4.32
N VAL A 84 -7.43 12.83 -5.22
CA VAL A 84 -6.62 13.30 -6.36
C VAL A 84 -7.45 14.26 -7.25
N VAL A 85 -8.65 13.85 -7.65
CA VAL A 85 -9.53 14.66 -8.50
C VAL A 85 -9.91 15.97 -7.81
N SER A 86 -10.22 15.96 -6.52
CA SER A 86 -10.52 17.17 -5.76
C SER A 86 -9.34 18.14 -5.75
N MET A 87 -8.11 17.64 -5.51
CA MET A 87 -6.90 18.47 -5.49
C MET A 87 -6.62 19.06 -6.89
N LEU A 88 -6.73 18.24 -7.92
CA LEU A 88 -6.56 18.70 -9.31
C LEU A 88 -7.62 19.75 -9.67
N TRP A 89 -8.88 19.48 -9.36
CA TRP A 89 -9.98 20.39 -9.64
C TRP A 89 -9.80 21.76 -8.98
N GLU A 90 -9.52 21.77 -7.68
CA GLU A 90 -9.34 23.02 -6.92
C GLU A 90 -8.18 23.87 -7.45
N LYS A 91 -7.10 23.23 -7.90
CA LYS A 91 -5.91 23.94 -8.37
C LYS A 91 -6.01 24.34 -9.84
N LEU A 92 -6.45 23.43 -10.72
CA LEU A 92 -6.56 23.73 -12.16
C LEU A 92 -7.59 24.82 -12.47
N ARG A 93 -8.67 24.88 -11.69
CA ARG A 93 -9.70 25.93 -11.86
C ARG A 93 -9.19 27.34 -11.58
N LYS A 94 -8.15 27.47 -10.73
CA LYS A 94 -7.57 28.77 -10.34
C LYS A 94 -6.37 29.17 -11.18
N MET A 95 -5.95 28.33 -12.13
CA MET A 95 -4.74 28.56 -12.93
C MET A 95 -5.10 29.13 -14.30
N GLU A 96 -4.53 30.27 -14.63
CA GLU A 96 -4.60 30.88 -15.98
C GLU A 96 -3.86 30.03 -17.02
N HIS A 97 -2.66 29.56 -16.67
CA HIS A 97 -1.86 28.66 -17.50
C HIS A 97 -1.72 27.28 -16.86
N LYS A 98 -2.32 26.28 -17.49
CA LYS A 98 -2.30 24.88 -17.04
C LYS A 98 -0.96 24.25 -17.36
N SER A 99 -0.07 24.14 -16.35
CA SER A 99 1.21 23.48 -16.44
C SER A 99 1.39 22.55 -15.25
N LEU A 100 1.92 21.34 -15.50
CA LEU A 100 2.20 20.37 -14.44
C LEU A 100 3.13 20.96 -13.36
N TYR A 101 4.16 21.70 -13.77
CA TYR A 101 5.06 22.39 -12.85
C TYR A 101 4.33 23.37 -11.92
N ARG A 102 3.49 24.24 -12.49
CA ARG A 102 2.72 25.22 -11.71
C ARG A 102 1.71 24.54 -10.78
N LEU A 103 1.07 23.47 -11.27
CA LEU A 103 0.14 22.66 -10.49
C LEU A 103 0.81 22.10 -9.24
N MET A 104 1.98 21.46 -9.41
CA MET A 104 2.70 20.87 -8.31
C MET A 104 3.24 21.91 -7.33
N LYS A 105 3.73 23.05 -7.82
CA LYS A 105 4.17 24.18 -7.00
C LYS A 105 3.03 24.80 -6.18
N ALA A 106 1.80 24.73 -6.68
CA ALA A 106 0.61 25.24 -5.99
C ALA A 106 0.04 24.27 -4.95
N MET A 107 0.48 23.02 -4.93
CA MET A 107 0.07 22.01 -3.93
C MET A 107 0.95 22.09 -2.70
N ARG A 108 0.41 21.67 -1.55
CA ARG A 108 1.20 21.47 -0.34
C ARG A 108 2.02 20.20 -0.50
N THR A 109 3.21 20.15 0.08
CA THR A 109 4.07 18.95 0.08
C THR A 109 3.34 17.71 0.61
N ALA A 110 2.55 17.88 1.68
CA ALA A 110 1.76 16.78 2.23
C ALA A 110 0.67 16.28 1.27
N ASP A 111 0.01 17.17 0.51
CA ASP A 111 -0.96 16.77 -0.52
C ASP A 111 -0.28 15.95 -1.63
N LEU A 112 0.89 16.41 -2.11
CA LEU A 112 1.68 15.71 -3.13
C LEU A 112 2.14 14.34 -2.63
N PHE A 113 2.64 14.27 -1.40
CA PHE A 113 3.10 13.01 -0.82
C PHE A 113 1.94 12.01 -0.66
N ALA A 114 0.78 12.47 -0.18
CA ALA A 114 -0.40 11.61 -0.07
C ALA A 114 -0.90 11.12 -1.44
N ILE A 115 -0.87 11.98 -2.48
CA ILE A 115 -1.18 11.59 -3.86
C ILE A 115 -0.23 10.48 -4.34
N ILE A 116 1.08 10.66 -4.13
CA ILE A 116 2.08 9.66 -4.53
C ILE A 116 1.82 8.33 -3.82
N MET A 117 1.62 8.35 -2.50
CA MET A 117 1.34 7.13 -1.74
C MET A 117 0.09 6.41 -2.25
N GLY A 118 -1.00 7.14 -2.49
CA GLY A 118 -2.24 6.55 -2.98
C GLY A 118 -2.11 5.96 -4.39
N LEU A 119 -1.45 6.67 -5.30
CA LEU A 119 -1.19 6.16 -6.65
C LEU A 119 -0.24 4.96 -6.64
N CYS A 120 0.79 4.98 -5.78
CA CYS A 120 1.67 3.83 -5.59
C CYS A 120 0.92 2.62 -5.04
N ALA A 121 0.01 2.82 -4.07
CA ALA A 121 -0.83 1.75 -3.54
C ALA A 121 -1.70 1.12 -4.63
N MET A 122 -2.31 1.93 -5.49
CA MET A 122 -3.06 1.44 -6.65
C MET A 122 -2.17 0.62 -7.59
N GLY A 123 -0.95 1.10 -7.87
CA GLY A 123 0.03 0.37 -8.68
C GLY A 123 0.43 -0.97 -8.06
N LEU A 124 0.66 -1.02 -6.75
CA LEU A 124 1.02 -2.25 -6.03
C LEU A 124 -0.10 -3.30 -6.05
N VAL A 125 -1.37 -2.88 -6.08
CA VAL A 125 -2.50 -3.79 -6.27
C VAL A 125 -2.55 -4.34 -7.70
N MET A 126 -2.21 -3.51 -8.70
CA MET A 126 -2.28 -3.88 -10.11
C MET A 126 -1.09 -4.73 -10.58
N ILE A 127 0.10 -4.57 -9.99
CA ILE A 127 1.31 -5.31 -10.40
C ILE A 127 1.09 -6.83 -10.35
N PRO A 128 0.55 -7.45 -9.29
CA PRO A 128 0.34 -8.89 -9.23
C PRO A 128 -0.70 -9.42 -10.23
N GLU A 129 -1.54 -8.53 -10.76
CA GLU A 129 -2.46 -8.89 -11.84
C GLU A 129 -1.77 -9.02 -13.19
N LEU A 130 -0.57 -8.46 -13.35
CA LEU A 130 0.21 -8.48 -14.59
C LEU A 130 1.40 -9.43 -14.51
N VAL A 131 2.17 -9.33 -13.42
CA VAL A 131 3.42 -10.06 -13.24
C VAL A 131 3.57 -10.56 -11.80
N TYR A 132 4.30 -11.64 -11.63
CA TYR A 132 4.62 -12.19 -10.30
C TYR A 132 6.07 -12.68 -10.27
N VAL A 133 6.66 -12.71 -9.08
CA VAL A 133 7.96 -13.34 -8.84
C VAL A 133 7.70 -14.83 -8.67
N ARG A 134 8.43 -15.66 -9.43
CA ARG A 134 8.34 -17.11 -9.35
C ARG A 134 8.76 -17.60 -7.97
N ASP A 135 8.09 -18.61 -7.47
CA ASP A 135 8.39 -19.26 -6.20
C ASP A 135 7.98 -20.74 -6.19
N ILE A 136 8.15 -21.38 -5.04
CA ILE A 136 7.82 -22.82 -4.86
C ILE A 136 6.34 -23.16 -5.07
N TYR A 137 5.44 -22.16 -5.08
CA TYR A 137 3.98 -22.33 -5.22
C TYR A 137 3.51 -22.25 -6.69
N GLU A 138 4.44 -22.28 -7.66
CA GLU A 138 4.12 -22.06 -9.08
C GLU A 138 3.06 -23.05 -9.65
N ASN A 139 2.99 -24.26 -9.10
CA ASN A 139 2.07 -25.31 -9.57
C ASN A 139 0.60 -25.17 -9.10
N GLY A 140 0.25 -24.14 -8.33
CA GLY A 140 -1.13 -23.95 -7.87
C GLY A 140 -1.49 -22.48 -7.72
N ASN A 141 -0.71 -21.76 -6.95
CA ASN A 141 -0.96 -20.37 -6.58
C ASN A 141 0.21 -19.48 -6.96
N ALA A 142 0.65 -19.53 -8.19
CA ALA A 142 1.88 -18.91 -8.71
C ALA A 142 2.07 -17.44 -8.29
N ARG A 143 1.02 -16.64 -8.21
CA ARG A 143 1.11 -15.22 -7.84
C ARG A 143 0.80 -14.92 -6.37
N ALA A 144 0.43 -15.93 -5.57
CA ALA A 144 -0.08 -15.71 -4.21
C ALA A 144 0.92 -14.96 -3.31
N ASN A 145 2.18 -15.35 -3.34
CA ASN A 145 3.24 -14.74 -2.53
C ASN A 145 3.54 -13.29 -2.96
N THR A 146 3.62 -13.04 -4.27
CA THR A 146 3.79 -11.69 -4.81
C THR A 146 2.59 -10.82 -4.47
N MET A 147 1.37 -11.36 -4.65
CA MET A 147 0.13 -10.69 -4.32
C MET A 147 0.09 -10.32 -2.84
N PHE A 148 0.36 -11.28 -1.95
CA PHE A 148 0.37 -11.04 -0.51
C PHE A 148 1.35 -9.92 -0.12
N LYS A 149 2.60 -9.97 -0.59
CA LYS A 149 3.63 -9.00 -0.23
C LYS A 149 3.32 -7.59 -0.73
N LEU A 150 2.85 -7.46 -1.98
CA LEU A 150 2.58 -6.16 -2.57
C LEU A 150 1.27 -5.55 -2.06
N THR A 151 0.23 -6.36 -1.89
CA THR A 151 -1.06 -5.86 -1.38
C THR A 151 -1.01 -5.51 0.10
N TYR A 152 -0.17 -6.16 0.89
CA TYR A 152 0.09 -5.74 2.26
C TYR A 152 0.71 -4.33 2.34
N GLN A 153 1.69 -4.04 1.48
CA GLN A 153 2.25 -2.69 1.38
C GLN A 153 1.22 -1.69 0.86
N ALA A 154 0.43 -2.08 -0.14
CA ALA A 154 -0.67 -1.25 -0.64
C ALA A 154 -1.66 -0.89 0.46
N TYR A 155 -2.01 -1.84 1.32
CA TYR A 155 -2.90 -1.62 2.46
C TYR A 155 -2.39 -0.52 3.40
N ILE A 156 -1.09 -0.56 3.75
CA ILE A 156 -0.47 0.46 4.60
C ILE A 156 -0.51 1.83 3.92
N LEU A 157 -0.10 1.92 2.64
CA LEU A 157 -0.10 3.17 1.89
C LEU A 157 -1.50 3.75 1.72
N PHE A 158 -2.49 2.90 1.43
CA PHE A 158 -3.89 3.31 1.38
C PHE A 158 -4.38 3.79 2.74
N GLY A 159 -4.03 3.12 3.84
CA GLY A 159 -4.40 3.54 5.19
C GLY A 159 -3.95 4.98 5.49
N LEU A 160 -2.69 5.29 5.20
CA LEU A 160 -2.14 6.64 5.35
C LEU A 160 -2.83 7.66 4.42
N THR A 161 -3.02 7.29 3.15
CA THR A 161 -3.68 8.16 2.16
C THR A 161 -5.14 8.41 2.53
N MET A 162 -5.87 7.37 2.98
CA MET A 162 -7.27 7.49 3.40
C MET A 162 -7.42 8.41 4.62
N GLY A 163 -6.60 8.22 5.65
CA GLY A 163 -6.65 9.07 6.85
C GLY A 163 -6.44 10.55 6.50
N TYR A 164 -5.39 10.84 5.75
CA TYR A 164 -5.12 12.20 5.29
C TYR A 164 -6.19 12.72 4.32
N GLY A 165 -6.59 11.91 3.35
CA GLY A 165 -7.57 12.27 2.32
C GLY A 165 -8.95 12.59 2.89
N ILE A 166 -9.44 11.79 3.84
CA ILE A 166 -10.72 12.06 4.53
C ILE A 166 -10.69 13.42 5.23
N TYR A 167 -9.63 13.68 6.03
CA TYR A 167 -9.47 14.97 6.67
C TYR A 167 -9.48 16.12 5.65
N ARG A 168 -8.69 16.01 4.59
CA ARG A 168 -8.61 17.05 3.55
C ARG A 168 -9.93 17.27 2.83
N LEU A 169 -10.63 16.21 2.48
CA LEU A 169 -11.92 16.28 1.77
C LEU A 169 -13.04 16.83 2.64
N LEU A 170 -13.13 16.40 3.91
CA LEU A 170 -14.22 16.84 4.79
C LEU A 170 -14.00 18.25 5.33
N VAL A 171 -12.78 18.60 5.75
CA VAL A 171 -12.49 19.84 6.47
C VAL A 171 -12.10 20.96 5.52
N VAL A 172 -11.20 20.69 4.56
CA VAL A 172 -10.54 21.75 3.78
C VAL A 172 -11.20 21.99 2.43
N THR A 173 -11.68 20.94 1.75
CA THR A 173 -12.29 21.05 0.43
C THR A 173 -13.61 21.83 0.48
N ARG A 174 -13.81 22.75 -0.47
CA ARG A 174 -15.04 23.58 -0.56
C ARG A 174 -16.18 22.90 -1.31
N GLN A 175 -15.87 21.93 -2.16
CA GLN A 175 -16.83 21.28 -3.06
C GLN A 175 -17.68 20.26 -2.28
N LYS A 176 -19.00 20.47 -2.24
CA LYS A 176 -19.95 19.61 -1.50
C LYS A 176 -19.90 18.16 -1.96
N ILE A 177 -19.78 17.92 -3.27
CA ILE A 177 -19.76 16.56 -3.83
C ILE A 177 -18.60 15.70 -3.26
N PHE A 178 -17.40 16.26 -3.16
CA PHE A 178 -16.25 15.54 -2.61
C PHE A 178 -16.40 15.28 -1.10
N LYS A 179 -17.06 16.20 -0.36
CA LYS A 179 -17.39 15.98 1.05
C LYS A 179 -18.38 14.84 1.23
N VAL A 180 -19.40 14.77 0.38
CA VAL A 180 -20.40 13.69 0.43
C VAL A 180 -19.74 12.35 0.17
N ILE A 181 -18.93 12.24 -0.89
CA ILE A 181 -18.20 10.99 -1.20
C ILE A 181 -17.29 10.60 -0.03
N ALA A 182 -16.52 11.55 0.53
CA ALA A 182 -15.64 11.28 1.67
C ALA A 182 -16.43 10.85 2.92
N GLY A 183 -17.61 11.43 3.16
CA GLY A 183 -18.51 11.03 4.25
C GLY A 183 -19.02 9.60 4.08
N ILE A 184 -19.43 9.22 2.88
CA ILE A 184 -19.84 7.84 2.55
C ILE A 184 -18.64 6.88 2.74
N CYS A 185 -17.46 7.23 2.24
CA CYS A 185 -16.28 6.42 2.44
C CYS A 185 -15.90 6.27 3.93
N LEU A 186 -16.02 7.34 4.72
CA LEU A 186 -15.79 7.29 6.15
C LEU A 186 -16.80 6.37 6.85
N PHE A 187 -18.08 6.43 6.47
CA PHE A 187 -19.10 5.53 7.01
C PHE A 187 -18.72 4.06 6.76
N PHE A 188 -18.36 3.69 5.53
CA PHE A 188 -17.95 2.34 5.23
C PHE A 188 -16.63 1.95 5.92
N LEU A 189 -15.69 2.88 6.08
CA LEU A 189 -14.45 2.64 6.82
C LEU A 189 -14.74 2.33 8.30
N VAL A 190 -15.61 3.09 8.94
CA VAL A 190 -16.04 2.82 10.32
C VAL A 190 -16.77 1.48 10.43
N TRP A 191 -17.59 1.13 9.42
CA TRP A 191 -18.26 -0.16 9.37
C TRP A 191 -17.29 -1.34 9.35
N THR A 192 -16.11 -1.19 8.70
CA THR A 192 -15.09 -2.26 8.69
C THR A 192 -14.50 -2.57 10.06
N VAL A 193 -14.57 -1.64 11.02
CA VAL A 193 -14.12 -1.87 12.41
C VAL A 193 -14.91 -3.01 13.07
N GLY A 194 -16.19 -3.14 12.73
CA GLY A 194 -17.05 -4.23 13.20
C GLY A 194 -16.56 -5.63 12.77
N TYR A 195 -15.91 -5.73 11.60
CA TYR A 195 -15.32 -6.97 11.13
C TYR A 195 -14.20 -7.46 12.06
N PHE A 196 -13.36 -6.55 12.56
CA PHE A 196 -12.29 -6.89 13.50
C PHE A 196 -12.85 -7.59 14.75
N GLY A 197 -13.85 -7.00 15.38
CA GLY A 197 -14.49 -7.61 16.57
C GLY A 197 -15.09 -8.99 16.32
N LYS A 198 -15.76 -9.15 15.17
CA LYS A 198 -16.30 -10.44 14.73
C LYS A 198 -15.20 -11.47 14.45
N SER A 199 -14.14 -11.08 13.77
CA SER A 199 -13.02 -11.94 13.42
C SER A 199 -12.26 -12.41 14.67
N VAL A 200 -11.95 -11.49 15.58
CA VAL A 200 -11.28 -11.81 16.84
C VAL A 200 -12.12 -12.78 17.67
N ASN A 201 -13.43 -12.53 17.79
CA ASN A 201 -14.31 -13.42 18.52
C ASN A 201 -14.43 -14.81 17.89
N SER A 202 -14.39 -14.88 16.54
CA SER A 202 -14.44 -16.15 15.81
C SER A 202 -13.17 -17.01 15.98
N TRP A 203 -12.00 -16.36 16.01
CA TRP A 203 -10.71 -17.05 16.09
C TRP A 203 -10.26 -17.36 17.53
N PHE A 204 -10.55 -16.47 18.46
CA PHE A 204 -10.01 -16.53 19.83
C PHE A 204 -11.11 -16.68 20.90
N GLY A 205 -12.37 -16.75 20.50
CA GLY A 205 -13.50 -16.78 21.42
C GLY A 205 -13.71 -15.43 22.11
N ASN A 206 -14.34 -15.45 23.29
CA ASN A 206 -14.60 -14.22 24.03
C ASN A 206 -13.33 -13.68 24.69
N VAL A 207 -12.57 -12.89 23.96
CA VAL A 207 -11.30 -12.26 24.44
C VAL A 207 -11.51 -11.25 25.57
N LEU A 208 -12.76 -10.83 25.80
CA LEU A 208 -13.12 -9.92 26.91
C LEU A 208 -13.46 -10.67 28.20
N ASP A 209 -13.45 -12.00 28.17
CA ASP A 209 -13.66 -12.82 29.38
C ASP A 209 -12.39 -12.86 30.22
N PRO A 210 -12.35 -12.24 31.41
CA PRO A 210 -11.16 -12.25 32.26
C PRO A 210 -10.75 -13.65 32.72
N SER A 211 -11.68 -14.61 32.78
CA SER A 211 -11.41 -15.96 33.19
C SER A 211 -10.57 -16.75 32.18
N GLY A 212 -10.64 -16.38 30.91
CA GLY A 212 -9.85 -16.97 29.81
C GLY A 212 -8.47 -16.34 29.62
N TYR A 213 -8.19 -15.20 30.27
CA TYR A 213 -6.97 -14.45 30.05
C TYR A 213 -5.79 -15.02 30.79
N LYS A 214 -4.83 -15.60 30.07
CA LYS A 214 -3.59 -16.16 30.61
C LYS A 214 -2.38 -15.23 30.48
N GLY A 215 -2.57 -13.96 30.25
CA GLY A 215 -1.51 -12.97 30.03
C GLY A 215 -0.88 -13.08 28.63
N LEU A 216 0.33 -12.52 28.48
CA LEU A 216 1.10 -12.54 27.23
C LEU A 216 1.96 -13.81 27.07
N TYR A 217 1.53 -14.92 27.65
CA TYR A 217 2.28 -16.19 27.60
C TYR A 217 2.15 -16.81 26.20
N ALA A 218 3.03 -16.40 25.31
CA ALA A 218 3.03 -16.82 23.91
C ALA A 218 3.37 -18.32 23.71
N LEU A 219 4.01 -18.96 24.67
CA LEU A 219 4.44 -20.37 24.59
C LEU A 219 3.38 -21.37 25.10
N GLY A 220 2.24 -20.86 25.54
CA GLY A 220 1.17 -21.73 26.09
C GLY A 220 0.62 -22.78 25.11
N TYR A 221 0.76 -22.55 23.79
CA TYR A 221 0.38 -23.55 22.79
C TYR A 221 1.30 -24.77 22.74
N LEU A 222 2.54 -24.67 23.25
CA LEU A 222 3.49 -25.77 23.31
C LEU A 222 3.20 -26.74 24.48
N GLU A 223 2.35 -26.32 25.42
CA GLU A 223 1.96 -27.17 26.56
C GLU A 223 0.99 -28.29 26.16
N THR A 224 0.40 -28.19 24.97
CA THR A 224 -0.56 -29.16 24.45
C THR A 224 -0.15 -29.63 23.05
N ASP A 225 -0.31 -30.93 22.78
CA ASP A 225 -0.19 -31.48 21.43
C ASP A 225 -1.39 -31.08 20.55
N PHE A 226 -1.36 -31.48 19.27
CA PHE A 226 -2.45 -31.23 18.32
C PHE A 226 -3.79 -31.91 18.72
N GLN A 227 -3.76 -32.83 19.66
CA GLN A 227 -4.94 -33.53 20.19
C GLN A 227 -5.41 -32.95 21.54
N GLY A 228 -4.74 -31.89 22.01
CA GLY A 228 -5.08 -31.22 23.26
C GLY A 228 -4.53 -31.90 24.53
N HIS A 229 -3.63 -32.89 24.40
CA HIS A 229 -2.97 -33.52 25.52
C HIS A 229 -1.79 -32.68 26.01
N LYS A 230 -1.58 -32.64 27.32
CA LYS A 230 -0.40 -31.97 27.91
C LYS A 230 0.88 -32.64 27.45
N VAL A 231 1.78 -31.89 26.85
CA VAL A 231 3.11 -32.38 26.48
C VAL A 231 4.03 -32.28 27.68
N PRO A 232 4.73 -33.37 28.07
CA PRO A 232 5.70 -33.32 29.17
C PRO A 232 6.84 -32.33 28.86
N TYR A 233 7.29 -31.59 29.86
CA TYR A 233 8.41 -30.63 29.75
C TYR A 233 9.70 -31.25 29.17
N SER A 234 9.89 -32.55 29.29
CA SER A 234 11.02 -33.27 28.71
C SER A 234 11.00 -33.43 27.20
N GLN A 235 9.88 -33.06 26.55
CA GLN A 235 9.71 -33.12 25.08
C GLN A 235 9.59 -31.73 24.45
N MET A 236 9.69 -30.67 25.25
CA MET A 236 9.80 -29.26 24.78
C MET A 236 11.28 -28.88 24.64
#